data_4132d6c611aa699cbe2310075add0bde
#
_entry.id   4132d6c611aa699cbe2310075add0bde
#
_cell.length_a   1.000
_cell.length_b   1.000
_cell.length_c   1.000
_cell.angle_alpha   90.00
_cell.angle_beta   90.00
_cell.angle_gamma   90.00
#
_symmetry.space_group_name_H-M   'P 1'
#
loop_
_entity.id
_entity.type
_entity.pdbx_description
1 polymer ?
#
loop_
_entity_poly.entity_id
_entity_poly.type
_entity_poly.pdbx_seq_one_letter_code
_entity_poly.pdbx_strand_id
1 'polypeptide(L)'
;MTITLRALNDDDLNDLFRWESDRVAASMAAFTRPDPTDRAAFEAHYQRVRSDPENTTRAIDEDGALVGMIASFTLEGDRELTYWVDPSRWGRGIASGAVRLFVPDEPQRPLYARAAEHNVGSHRVLERNGFVKIGEETSWADGAGKDVVEHIYRLD
;
A
#
# COMPACT_ATOMS: atom_id res chain seq x y z
N MET A 1 2.04 -21.21 -4.50
CA MET A 1 1.39 -19.95 -4.13
C MET A 1 0.99 -19.21 -5.40
N THR A 2 -0.28 -18.93 -5.56
CA THR A 2 -0.79 -18.19 -6.72
C THR A 2 -1.39 -16.87 -6.25
N ILE A 3 -0.80 -15.77 -6.69
CA ILE A 3 -1.29 -14.42 -6.41
C ILE A 3 -2.16 -13.97 -7.58
N THR A 4 -3.34 -13.46 -7.27
CA THR A 4 -4.24 -12.87 -8.26
C THR A 4 -4.78 -11.53 -7.74
N LEU A 5 -5.16 -10.66 -8.67
CA LEU A 5 -5.79 -9.37 -8.37
C LEU A 5 -7.22 -9.38 -8.90
N ARG A 6 -8.13 -8.79 -8.13
CA ARG A 6 -9.53 -8.61 -8.49
C ARG A 6 -10.07 -7.28 -7.98
N ALA A 7 -11.27 -6.92 -8.39
CA ALA A 7 -11.89 -5.72 -7.85
C ALA A 7 -12.06 -5.83 -6.33
N LEU A 8 -11.74 -4.73 -5.63
CA LEU A 8 -11.98 -4.61 -4.19
C LEU A 8 -13.48 -4.40 -3.97
N ASN A 9 -14.06 -5.15 -3.04
CA ASN A 9 -15.48 -5.03 -2.70
C ASN A 9 -15.71 -4.77 -1.21
N ASP A 10 -16.95 -4.52 -0.82
CA ASP A 10 -17.31 -4.17 0.56
C ASP A 10 -16.97 -5.27 1.56
N ASP A 11 -17.09 -6.53 1.16
CA ASP A 11 -16.79 -7.67 2.05
C ASP A 11 -15.31 -7.75 2.42
N ASP A 12 -14.43 -7.16 1.61
CA ASP A 12 -12.99 -7.15 1.86
C ASP A 12 -12.61 -6.18 3.00
N LEU A 13 -13.44 -5.18 3.29
CA LEU A 13 -13.07 -4.08 4.18
C LEU A 13 -12.88 -4.52 5.63
N ASN A 14 -13.61 -5.52 6.11
CA ASN A 14 -13.46 -5.98 7.49
C ASN A 14 -12.07 -6.54 7.76
N ASP A 15 -11.55 -7.37 6.87
CA ASP A 15 -10.21 -7.93 7.00
C ASP A 15 -9.13 -6.84 6.84
N LEU A 16 -9.31 -5.94 5.88
CA LEU A 16 -8.38 -4.82 5.69
C LEU A 16 -8.34 -3.93 6.93
N PHE A 17 -9.49 -3.62 7.53
CA PHE A 17 -9.53 -2.85 8.77
C PHE A 17 -8.77 -3.55 9.89
N ARG A 18 -8.98 -4.84 10.06
CA ARG A 18 -8.29 -5.62 11.09
C ARG A 18 -6.78 -5.57 10.90
N TRP A 19 -6.30 -5.72 9.68
CA TRP A 19 -4.86 -5.67 9.38
C TRP A 19 -4.28 -4.26 9.55
N GLU A 20 -4.98 -3.24 9.10
CA GLU A 20 -4.54 -1.84 9.24
C GLU A 20 -4.64 -1.34 10.69
N SER A 21 -5.44 -1.98 11.52
CA SER A 21 -5.56 -1.67 12.95
C SER A 21 -4.43 -2.28 13.79
N ASP A 22 -3.68 -3.20 13.24
CA ASP A 22 -2.52 -3.80 13.91
C ASP A 22 -1.45 -2.73 14.13
N ARG A 23 -1.05 -2.53 15.39
CA ARG A 23 -0.14 -1.43 15.74
C ARG A 23 1.28 -1.66 15.22
N VAL A 24 1.72 -2.91 15.12
CA VAL A 24 3.03 -3.22 14.54
C VAL A 24 3.01 -2.91 13.05
N ALA A 25 1.94 -3.28 12.35
CA ALA A 25 1.78 -2.97 10.93
C ALA A 25 1.69 -1.46 10.69
N ALA A 26 0.93 -0.74 11.51
CA ALA A 26 0.83 0.73 11.42
C ALA A 26 2.18 1.40 11.66
N SER A 27 2.95 0.94 12.64
CA SER A 27 4.30 1.45 12.90
C SER A 27 5.24 1.19 11.73
N MET A 28 5.15 0.03 11.11
CA MET A 28 5.96 -0.32 9.93
C MET A 28 5.61 0.55 8.72
N ALA A 29 4.32 0.78 8.46
CA ALA A 29 3.85 1.65 7.40
C ALA A 29 4.14 3.12 7.70
N ALA A 30 4.14 3.50 8.97
CA ALA A 30 4.45 4.81 9.52
C ALA A 30 3.44 5.92 9.18
N PHE A 31 3.19 6.16 7.91
CA PHE A 31 2.34 7.27 7.42
C PHE A 31 0.89 6.80 7.29
N THR A 32 0.27 6.50 8.42
CA THR A 32 -1.09 5.98 8.54
C THR A 32 -2.01 7.01 9.23
N ARG A 33 -3.30 6.68 9.36
CA ARG A 33 -4.22 7.51 10.14
C ARG A 33 -3.79 7.59 11.62
N PRO A 34 -4.16 8.66 12.33
CA PRO A 34 -3.70 8.88 13.72
C PRO A 34 -4.04 7.73 14.67
N ASP A 35 -5.27 7.23 14.64
CA ASP A 35 -5.69 6.07 15.43
C ASP A 35 -5.98 4.89 14.48
N PRO A 36 -5.13 3.84 14.48
CA PRO A 36 -5.34 2.68 13.62
C PRO A 36 -6.70 1.99 13.83
N THR A 37 -7.28 2.11 15.02
CA THR A 37 -8.55 1.46 15.38
C THR A 37 -9.78 2.31 15.11
N ASP A 38 -9.61 3.50 14.56
CA ASP A 38 -10.72 4.39 14.19
C ASP A 38 -11.42 3.87 12.92
N ARG A 39 -12.50 3.11 13.13
CA ARG A 39 -13.28 2.51 12.05
C ARG A 39 -13.91 3.55 11.14
N ALA A 40 -14.41 4.65 11.71
CA ALA A 40 -15.05 5.70 10.91
C ALA A 40 -14.04 6.37 9.97
N ALA A 41 -12.83 6.65 10.45
CA ALA A 41 -11.76 7.19 9.62
C ALA A 41 -11.35 6.21 8.50
N PHE A 42 -11.24 4.93 8.82
CA PHE A 42 -10.96 3.86 7.84
C PHE A 42 -12.02 3.84 6.74
N GLU A 43 -13.30 3.81 7.11
CA GLU A 43 -14.40 3.74 6.13
C GLU A 43 -14.48 4.99 5.27
N ALA A 44 -14.28 6.16 5.86
CA ALA A 44 -14.26 7.43 5.12
C ALA A 44 -13.12 7.44 4.09
N HIS A 45 -11.94 6.94 4.46
CA HIS A 45 -10.79 6.83 3.56
C HIS A 45 -11.10 5.93 2.36
N TYR A 46 -11.59 4.70 2.62
CA TYR A 46 -11.90 3.77 1.53
C TYR A 46 -13.07 4.25 0.66
N GLN A 47 -14.05 4.93 1.24
CA GLN A 47 -15.13 5.53 0.47
C GLN A 47 -14.60 6.57 -0.52
N ARG A 48 -13.70 7.47 -0.07
CA ARG A 48 -13.08 8.47 -0.96
C ARG A 48 -12.26 7.81 -2.05
N VAL A 49 -11.41 6.85 -1.69
CA VAL A 49 -10.52 6.18 -2.64
C VAL A 49 -11.31 5.43 -3.71
N ARG A 50 -12.34 4.69 -3.30
CA ARG A 50 -13.13 3.84 -4.19
C ARG A 50 -14.14 4.62 -5.04
N SER A 51 -14.57 5.78 -4.59
CA SER A 51 -15.53 6.62 -5.34
C SER A 51 -14.87 7.50 -6.40
N ASP A 52 -13.55 7.69 -6.32
CA ASP A 52 -12.82 8.47 -7.31
C ASP A 52 -12.51 7.59 -8.54
N PRO A 53 -13.08 7.91 -9.73
CA PRO A 53 -12.89 7.10 -10.93
C PRO A 53 -11.46 7.12 -11.46
N GLU A 54 -10.62 8.08 -11.04
CA GLU A 54 -9.21 8.12 -11.41
C GLU A 54 -8.35 7.13 -10.63
N ASN A 55 -8.85 6.64 -9.50
CA ASN A 55 -8.14 5.68 -8.68
C ASN A 55 -8.41 4.25 -9.17
N THR A 56 -7.41 3.40 -9.03
CA THR A 56 -7.53 1.97 -9.28
C THR A 56 -7.28 1.22 -7.98
N THR A 57 -8.25 0.42 -7.53
CA THR A 57 -8.12 -0.40 -6.32
C THR A 57 -8.32 -1.86 -6.67
N ARG A 58 -7.50 -2.74 -6.09
CA ARG A 58 -7.61 -4.19 -6.27
C ARG A 58 -7.42 -4.90 -4.94
N ALA A 59 -8.17 -5.97 -4.77
CA ALA A 59 -7.89 -6.94 -3.72
C ALA A 59 -6.78 -7.86 -4.20
N ILE A 60 -5.91 -8.26 -3.26
CA ILE A 60 -4.87 -9.26 -3.51
C ILE A 60 -5.37 -10.57 -2.91
N ASP A 61 -5.49 -11.60 -3.74
CA ASP A 61 -5.80 -12.96 -3.28
C ASP A 61 -4.57 -13.85 -3.41
N GLU A 62 -4.38 -14.73 -2.43
CA GLU A 62 -3.44 -15.84 -2.48
C GLU A 62 -4.26 -17.15 -2.47
N ASP A 63 -4.15 -17.92 -3.55
CA ASP A 63 -4.89 -19.17 -3.69
C ASP A 63 -6.40 -19.00 -3.42
N GLY A 64 -6.98 -17.89 -3.86
CA GLY A 64 -8.39 -17.56 -3.72
C GLY A 64 -8.80 -16.90 -2.40
N ALA A 65 -7.88 -16.71 -1.46
CA ALA A 65 -8.16 -16.06 -0.18
C ALA A 65 -7.60 -14.64 -0.14
N LEU A 66 -8.37 -13.70 0.38
CA LEU A 66 -7.94 -12.30 0.51
C LEU A 66 -6.72 -12.21 1.44
N VAL A 67 -5.67 -11.54 0.98
CA VAL A 67 -4.44 -11.32 1.75
C VAL A 67 -3.96 -9.87 1.75
N GLY A 68 -4.62 -8.98 1.03
CA GLY A 68 -4.22 -7.58 1.00
C GLY A 68 -4.96 -6.75 -0.05
N MET A 69 -4.44 -5.55 -0.27
CA MET A 69 -4.92 -4.65 -1.30
C MET A 69 -3.75 -3.94 -1.98
N ILE A 70 -3.99 -3.47 -3.20
CA ILE A 70 -3.06 -2.64 -3.96
C ILE A 70 -3.86 -1.59 -4.72
N ALA A 71 -3.32 -0.38 -4.81
CA ALA A 71 -4.02 0.72 -5.45
C ALA A 71 -3.06 1.71 -6.08
N SER A 72 -3.57 2.47 -7.06
CA SER A 72 -2.91 3.66 -7.59
C SER A 72 -3.86 4.85 -7.52
N PHE A 73 -3.29 6.02 -7.30
CA PHE A 73 -4.02 7.27 -7.17
C PHE A 73 -3.12 8.43 -7.61
N THR A 74 -3.73 9.60 -7.84
CA THR A 74 -2.97 10.79 -8.21
C THR A 74 -2.87 11.72 -7.01
N LEU A 75 -1.64 12.11 -6.65
CA LEU A 75 -1.35 13.05 -5.58
C LEU A 75 -0.48 14.18 -6.13
N GLU A 76 -1.01 15.40 -6.08
CA GLU A 76 -0.29 16.60 -6.56
C GLU A 76 0.25 16.46 -7.99
N GLY A 77 -0.52 15.79 -8.84
CA GLY A 77 -0.18 15.57 -10.24
C GLY A 77 0.66 14.32 -10.51
N ASP A 78 1.17 13.66 -9.48
CA ASP A 78 1.97 12.44 -9.62
C ASP A 78 1.13 11.19 -9.39
N ARG A 79 1.39 10.16 -10.17
CA ARG A 79 0.74 8.87 -10.01
C ARG A 79 1.49 8.04 -8.97
N GLU A 80 0.78 7.64 -7.91
CA GLU A 80 1.33 6.95 -6.76
C GLU A 80 0.78 5.53 -6.65
N LEU A 81 1.62 4.59 -6.22
CA LEU A 81 1.28 3.20 -5.91
C LEU A 81 1.30 3.01 -4.40
N THR A 82 0.31 2.30 -3.87
CA THR A 82 0.27 1.88 -2.47
C THR A 82 -0.24 0.45 -2.35
N TYR A 83 0.17 -0.24 -1.30
CA TYR A 83 -0.29 -1.61 -1.03
C TYR A 83 -0.25 -1.91 0.48
N TRP A 84 -1.06 -2.88 0.87
CA TRP A 84 -1.11 -3.38 2.24
C TRP A 84 -1.32 -4.89 2.20
N VAL A 85 -0.56 -5.63 3.00
CA VAL A 85 -0.63 -7.09 3.09
C VAL A 85 -0.90 -7.50 4.54
N ASP A 86 -1.70 -8.55 4.72
CA ASP A 86 -1.92 -9.19 6.03
C ASP A 86 -0.58 -9.35 6.76
N PRO A 87 -0.42 -8.71 7.94
CA PRO A 87 0.85 -8.77 8.67
C PRO A 87 1.33 -10.19 8.99
N SER A 88 0.41 -11.14 9.18
CA SER A 88 0.76 -12.53 9.46
C SER A 88 1.40 -13.26 8.26
N ARG A 89 1.37 -12.63 7.09
CA ARG A 89 1.86 -13.21 5.83
C ARG A 89 3.05 -12.47 5.24
N TRP A 90 3.68 -11.57 5.99
CA TRP A 90 4.86 -10.86 5.55
C TRP A 90 6.04 -11.80 5.29
N GLY A 91 6.93 -11.41 4.38
CA GLY A 91 8.12 -12.19 4.05
C GLY A 91 7.88 -13.37 3.12
N ARG A 92 6.71 -13.44 2.49
CA ARG A 92 6.31 -14.56 1.62
C ARG A 92 6.25 -14.18 0.13
N GLY A 93 6.62 -12.95 -0.21
CA GLY A 93 6.63 -12.49 -1.61
C GLY A 93 5.27 -12.03 -2.15
N ILE A 94 4.25 -11.90 -1.30
CA ILE A 94 2.90 -11.50 -1.72
C ILE A 94 2.90 -10.11 -2.32
N ALA A 95 3.44 -9.11 -1.60
CA ALA A 95 3.46 -7.73 -2.08
C ALA A 95 4.25 -7.60 -3.39
N SER A 96 5.41 -8.25 -3.49
CA SER A 96 6.22 -8.23 -4.72
C SER A 96 5.47 -8.83 -5.91
N GLY A 97 4.76 -9.94 -5.68
CA GLY A 97 3.93 -10.58 -6.71
C GLY A 97 2.76 -9.70 -7.14
N ALA A 98 2.11 -9.03 -6.18
CA ALA A 98 1.00 -8.14 -6.46
C ALA A 98 1.46 -6.92 -7.28
N VAL A 99 2.58 -6.29 -6.92
CA VAL A 99 3.15 -5.18 -7.70
C VAL A 99 3.48 -5.61 -9.11
N ARG A 100 4.08 -6.78 -9.28
CA ARG A 100 4.41 -7.32 -10.60
C ARG A 100 3.18 -7.49 -11.49
N LEU A 101 2.05 -7.89 -10.91
CA LEU A 101 0.78 -8.03 -11.64
C LEU A 101 0.10 -6.69 -11.90
N PHE A 102 0.19 -5.75 -10.97
CA PHE A 102 -0.51 -4.47 -11.03
C PHE A 102 0.14 -3.49 -12.02
N VAL A 103 1.46 -3.40 -12.02
CA VAL A 103 2.21 -2.41 -12.81
C VAL A 103 1.88 -2.46 -14.32
N PRO A 104 1.77 -3.62 -14.97
CA PRO A 104 1.39 -3.67 -16.39
C PRO A 104 0.00 -3.10 -16.68
N ASP A 105 -0.92 -3.15 -15.70
CA ASP A 105 -2.28 -2.65 -15.86
C ASP A 105 -2.41 -1.17 -15.47
N GLU A 106 -1.36 -0.56 -14.90
CA GLU A 106 -1.32 0.86 -14.58
C GLU A 106 -0.56 1.60 -15.71
N PRO A 107 -1.26 2.32 -16.60
CA PRO A 107 -0.60 2.87 -17.79
C PRO A 107 0.20 4.15 -17.54
N GLN A 108 -0.06 4.87 -16.45
CA GLN A 108 0.59 6.16 -16.23
C GLN A 108 2.03 6.00 -15.77
N ARG A 109 2.92 6.78 -16.39
CA ARG A 109 4.34 6.86 -16.06
C ARG A 109 4.78 8.33 -16.00
N PRO A 110 5.73 8.70 -15.14
CA PRO A 110 6.35 7.83 -14.14
C PRO A 110 5.36 7.42 -13.03
N LEU A 111 5.59 6.26 -12.45
CA LEU A 111 4.82 5.77 -11.31
C LEU A 111 5.69 5.88 -10.07
N TYR A 112 5.16 6.50 -9.01
CA TYR A 112 5.88 6.72 -7.76
C TYR A 112 5.38 5.78 -6.67
N ALA A 113 6.24 5.47 -5.71
CA ALA A 113 5.89 4.76 -4.49
C ALA A 113 6.78 5.24 -3.35
N ARG A 114 6.27 5.18 -2.14
CA ARG A 114 6.97 5.66 -0.95
C ARG A 114 7.05 4.56 0.09
N ALA A 115 8.14 4.53 0.85
CA ALA A 115 8.32 3.59 1.94
C ALA A 115 9.12 4.23 3.07
N ALA A 116 8.67 4.03 4.31
CA ALA A 116 9.40 4.47 5.48
C ALA A 116 10.79 3.81 5.49
N GLU A 117 11.81 4.56 5.92
CA GLU A 117 13.19 4.08 5.90
C GLU A 117 13.37 2.74 6.59
N HIS A 118 12.66 2.51 7.70
CA HIS A 118 12.74 1.27 8.47
C HIS A 118 11.95 0.11 7.86
N ASN A 119 11.13 0.35 6.84
CA ASN A 119 10.31 -0.69 6.20
C ASN A 119 11.12 -1.41 5.10
N VAL A 120 12.06 -2.24 5.54
CA VAL A 120 13.00 -2.94 4.65
C VAL A 120 12.27 -3.84 3.64
N GLY A 121 11.19 -4.48 4.07
CA GLY A 121 10.40 -5.33 3.18
C GLY A 121 9.84 -4.56 1.97
N SER A 122 9.32 -3.36 2.20
CA SER A 122 8.78 -2.51 1.13
C SER A 122 9.87 -2.04 0.17
N HIS A 123 11.06 -1.68 0.67
CA HIS A 123 12.18 -1.31 -0.20
C HIS A 123 12.53 -2.46 -1.16
N ARG A 124 12.57 -3.69 -0.66
CA ARG A 124 12.84 -4.87 -1.49
C ARG A 124 11.77 -5.11 -2.54
N VAL A 125 10.50 -4.95 -2.17
CA VAL A 125 9.37 -5.09 -3.10
C VAL A 125 9.52 -4.12 -4.27
N LEU A 126 9.79 -2.86 -3.98
CA LEU A 126 9.90 -1.81 -4.99
C LEU A 126 11.13 -2.03 -5.89
N GLU A 127 12.28 -2.32 -5.30
CA GLU A 127 13.51 -2.56 -6.05
C GLU A 127 13.40 -3.79 -6.97
N ARG A 128 12.78 -4.87 -6.50
CA ARG A 128 12.55 -6.08 -7.31
C ARG A 128 11.63 -5.82 -8.49
N ASN A 129 10.79 -4.81 -8.42
CA ASN A 129 9.87 -4.44 -9.49
C ASN A 129 10.38 -3.28 -10.35
N GLY A 130 11.66 -2.96 -10.25
CA GLY A 130 12.31 -1.98 -11.13
C GLY A 130 12.20 -0.53 -10.68
N PHE A 131 11.62 -0.27 -9.51
CA PHE A 131 11.58 1.09 -8.96
C PHE A 131 12.97 1.50 -8.48
N VAL A 132 13.31 2.76 -8.69
CA VAL A 132 14.60 3.35 -8.31
C VAL A 132 14.36 4.45 -7.29
N LYS A 133 15.13 4.45 -6.21
CA LYS A 133 15.07 5.52 -5.20
C LYS A 133 15.55 6.83 -5.81
N ILE A 134 14.74 7.87 -5.69
CA ILE A 134 15.03 9.21 -6.24
C ILE A 134 15.18 10.29 -5.18
N GLY A 135 14.81 10.03 -3.93
CA GLY A 135 14.88 11.04 -2.88
C GLY A 135 14.39 10.55 -1.53
N GLU A 136 14.38 11.46 -0.59
CA GLU A 136 13.90 11.26 0.78
C GLU A 136 13.15 12.49 1.25
N GLU A 137 12.16 12.28 2.11
CA GLU A 137 11.47 13.34 2.85
C GLU A 137 11.34 12.92 4.32
N THR A 138 11.45 13.87 5.24
CA THR A 138 11.23 13.61 6.65
C THR A 138 9.97 14.35 7.09
N SER A 139 9.04 13.62 7.73
CA SER A 139 7.81 14.21 8.25
C SER A 139 7.28 13.40 9.42
N TRP A 140 6.29 13.98 10.12
CA TRP A 140 5.61 13.28 11.20
C TRP A 140 4.83 12.09 10.66
N ALA A 141 4.99 10.94 11.32
CA ALA A 141 4.32 9.68 10.96
C ALA A 141 3.43 9.21 12.12
N ASP A 142 2.13 9.35 11.97
CA ASP A 142 1.17 9.00 13.02
C ASP A 142 1.29 7.54 13.48
N GLY A 143 1.50 6.62 12.55
CA GLY A 143 1.62 5.20 12.87
C GLY A 143 2.87 4.85 13.67
N ALA A 144 3.94 5.62 13.52
CA ALA A 144 5.20 5.46 14.26
C ALA A 144 5.27 6.36 15.50
N GLY A 145 4.44 7.40 15.57
CA GLY A 145 4.44 8.36 16.68
C GLY A 145 5.68 9.24 16.76
N LYS A 146 6.34 9.50 15.64
CA LYS A 146 7.57 10.29 15.55
C LYS A 146 7.82 10.74 14.11
N ASP A 147 8.79 11.63 13.93
CA ASP A 147 9.29 11.95 12.60
C ASP A 147 9.98 10.73 11.99
N VAL A 148 9.68 10.47 10.73
CA VAL A 148 10.25 9.33 9.98
C VAL A 148 10.75 9.81 8.63
N VAL A 149 11.90 9.31 8.22
CA VAL A 149 12.41 9.47 6.87
C VAL A 149 11.64 8.54 5.94
N GLU A 150 11.10 9.07 4.87
CA GLU A 150 10.39 8.32 3.83
C GLU A 150 11.24 8.31 2.57
N HIS A 151 11.50 7.14 2.00
CA HIS A 151 12.19 7.00 0.73
C HIS A 151 11.18 7.11 -0.41
N ILE A 152 11.53 7.86 -1.44
CA ILE A 152 10.70 8.08 -2.64
C ILE A 152 11.29 7.28 -3.78
N TYR A 153 10.46 6.46 -4.41
CA TYR A 153 10.82 5.59 -5.52
C TYR A 153 10.07 5.98 -6.79
N ARG A 154 10.68 5.72 -7.94
CA ARG A 154 10.09 6.00 -9.25
C ARG A 154 10.31 4.85 -10.21
N LEU A 155 9.29 4.54 -10.99
CA LEU A 155 9.31 3.63 -12.13
C LEU A 155 8.97 4.42 -13.39
N ASP A 156 9.89 4.48 -14.34
CA ASP A 156 9.68 5.16 -15.63
C ASP A 156 8.95 4.27 -16.62
#